data_02c4f14931aaf80f70a412726dd03880
#
_entry.id   02c4f14931aaf80f70a412726dd03880
#
_cell.length_a   1.000
_cell.length_b   1.000
_cell.length_c   1.000
_cell.angle_alpha   90.00
_cell.angle_beta   90.00
_cell.angle_gamma   90.00
#
_symmetry.space_group_name_H-M   'P 1'
#
loop_
_entity.id
_entity.type
_entity.pdbx_description
1 polymer ?
#
loop_
_entity_poly.entity_id
_entity_poly.type
_entity_poly.pdbx_seq_one_letter_code
_entity_poly.pdbx_strand_id
1 'polypeptide(L)'
;MLDRDGYRPNVGIILVNSRNEVFWGKRVREHSWQFPQGGIKRGESPEQAMYRELHEEVGLRPEHVRIVGRTRDWLRYDVPEHWVRREWRGHYRGQKQIWFLLRLVGRDCDVDLRASDHPEFDAWRWNDYWVPLDAVIEFKREVYSQALNELARMLFHRGEQHAGLPDASRYLRGRTRARHRHVEAPVDVAERGDLMADAPVAAPAPERAPGQRAGDDER
;
A
#
# COMPACT_ATOMS: atom_id res chain seq x y z
N MET A 1 6.83 13.16 2.54
CA MET A 1 8.07 13.80 2.04
C MET A 1 8.59 12.95 0.89
N LEU A 2 8.99 13.56 -0.23
CA LEU A 2 9.59 12.85 -1.36
C LEU A 2 11.10 12.69 -1.13
N ASP A 3 11.69 11.62 -1.68
CA ASP A 3 13.13 11.51 -1.77
C ASP A 3 13.69 12.33 -2.95
N ARG A 4 15.01 12.27 -3.16
CA ARG A 4 15.69 13.04 -4.23
C ARG A 4 15.26 12.61 -5.64
N ASP A 5 14.77 11.38 -5.79
CA ASP A 5 14.35 10.79 -7.06
C ASP A 5 12.84 11.01 -7.34
N GLY A 6 12.11 11.68 -6.43
CA GLY A 6 10.68 11.95 -6.54
C GLY A 6 9.78 10.83 -6.05
N TYR A 7 10.31 9.84 -5.30
CA TYR A 7 9.51 8.76 -4.73
C TYR A 7 9.12 9.06 -3.29
N ARG A 8 7.86 8.71 -2.94
CA ARG A 8 7.39 8.74 -1.56
C ARG A 8 7.74 7.44 -0.85
N PRO A 9 8.49 7.48 0.28
CA PRO A 9 8.70 6.30 1.09
C PRO A 9 7.39 5.78 1.68
N ASN A 10 7.18 4.47 1.59
CA ASN A 10 5.94 3.81 1.96
C ASN A 10 6.25 2.39 2.49
N VAL A 11 5.32 1.79 3.20
CA VAL A 11 5.34 0.38 3.59
C VAL A 11 4.17 -0.36 2.97
N GLY A 12 4.38 -1.60 2.56
CA GLY A 12 3.33 -2.53 2.17
C GLY A 12 3.27 -3.69 3.15
N ILE A 13 2.08 -4.25 3.40
CA ILE A 13 1.84 -5.29 4.38
C ILE A 13 1.17 -6.49 3.72
N ILE A 14 1.86 -7.63 3.70
CA ILE A 14 1.30 -8.92 3.35
C ILE A 14 1.01 -9.64 4.66
N LEU A 15 -0.25 -9.55 5.12
CA LEU A 15 -0.72 -10.28 6.30
C LEU A 15 -1.25 -11.64 5.87
N VAL A 16 -0.74 -12.72 6.48
CA VAL A 16 -1.17 -14.09 6.20
C VAL A 16 -1.76 -14.77 7.44
N ASN A 17 -2.77 -15.62 7.22
CA ASN A 17 -3.32 -16.49 8.23
C ASN A 17 -2.54 -17.82 8.37
N SER A 18 -3.00 -18.74 9.23
CA SER A 18 -2.36 -20.05 9.44
C SER A 18 -2.34 -20.95 8.19
N ARG A 19 -3.21 -20.69 7.21
CA ARG A 19 -3.27 -21.42 5.93
C ARG A 19 -2.45 -20.78 4.81
N ASN A 20 -1.65 -19.74 5.14
CA ASN A 20 -0.90 -18.93 4.17
C ASN A 20 -1.79 -18.18 3.15
N GLU A 21 -3.08 -17.98 3.45
CA GLU A 21 -3.94 -17.09 2.70
C GLU A 21 -3.64 -15.65 3.09
N VAL A 22 -3.72 -14.72 2.14
CA VAL A 22 -3.41 -13.30 2.33
C VAL A 22 -4.66 -12.48 2.64
N PHE A 23 -4.55 -11.52 3.55
CA PHE A 23 -5.54 -10.48 3.74
C PHE A 23 -5.65 -9.62 2.50
N TRP A 24 -6.87 -9.40 2.02
CA TRP A 24 -7.14 -8.59 0.85
C TRP A 24 -8.28 -7.63 1.16
N GLY A 25 -7.96 -6.32 1.22
CA GLY A 25 -8.89 -5.26 1.60
C GLY A 25 -9.55 -4.61 0.39
N LYS A 26 -10.85 -4.38 0.45
CA LYS A 26 -11.62 -3.62 -0.55
C LYS A 26 -11.64 -2.16 -0.12
N ARG A 27 -11.17 -1.27 -0.99
CA ARG A 27 -11.14 0.17 -0.71
C ARG A 27 -12.55 0.75 -0.58
N VAL A 28 -12.70 1.63 0.40
CA VAL A 28 -13.96 2.37 0.64
C VAL A 28 -14.37 3.12 -0.63
N ARG A 29 -15.64 2.98 -1.02
CA ARG A 29 -16.24 3.63 -2.20
C ARG A 29 -15.60 3.30 -3.54
N GLU A 30 -14.75 2.28 -3.60
CA GLU A 30 -14.12 1.82 -4.83
C GLU A 30 -14.40 0.33 -5.08
N HIS A 31 -14.24 -0.10 -6.33
CA HIS A 31 -14.26 -1.53 -6.68
C HIS A 31 -12.86 -2.16 -6.62
N SER A 32 -11.86 -1.38 -6.21
CA SER A 32 -10.47 -1.82 -6.14
C SER A 32 -10.18 -2.54 -4.82
N TRP A 33 -9.28 -3.50 -4.90
CA TRP A 33 -8.78 -4.28 -3.78
C TRP A 33 -7.27 -4.13 -3.68
N GLN A 34 -6.74 -4.07 -2.47
CA GLN A 34 -5.30 -3.93 -2.27
C GLN A 34 -4.84 -4.53 -0.93
N PHE A 35 -3.52 -4.68 -0.79
CA PHE A 35 -2.88 -4.90 0.50
C PHE A 35 -2.88 -3.62 1.33
N PRO A 36 -2.91 -3.73 2.68
CA PRO A 36 -2.66 -2.60 3.56
C PRO A 36 -1.29 -1.98 3.27
N GLN A 37 -1.25 -0.64 3.22
CA GLN A 37 -0.04 0.10 2.87
C GLN A 37 -0.16 1.57 3.26
N GLY A 38 0.95 2.20 3.62
CA GLY A 38 0.90 3.63 3.86
C GLY A 38 2.25 4.31 3.95
N GLY A 39 2.22 5.63 4.00
CA GLY A 39 3.41 6.46 3.95
C GLY A 39 4.20 6.49 5.24
N ILE A 40 5.52 6.47 5.14
CA ILE A 40 6.42 6.64 6.28
C ILE A 40 6.47 8.11 6.66
N LYS A 41 6.15 8.45 7.91
CA LYS A 41 6.18 9.80 8.45
C LYS A 41 7.63 10.22 8.78
N ARG A 42 7.86 11.53 8.94
CA ARG A 42 9.21 12.04 9.30
C ARG A 42 9.64 11.50 10.66
N GLY A 43 10.82 10.89 10.71
CA GLY A 43 11.37 10.31 11.94
C GLY A 43 10.85 8.91 12.27
N GLU A 44 9.93 8.37 11.46
CA GLU A 44 9.39 7.04 11.63
C GLU A 44 10.25 6.01 10.91
N SER A 45 10.52 4.88 11.54
CA SER A 45 11.14 3.74 10.86
C SER A 45 10.11 3.00 10.00
N PRO A 46 10.54 2.22 8.99
CA PRO A 46 9.61 1.38 8.23
C PRO A 46 8.78 0.42 9.09
N GLU A 47 9.35 -0.12 10.16
CA GLU A 47 8.64 -1.02 11.07
C GLU A 47 7.59 -0.28 11.92
N GLN A 48 7.89 0.92 12.40
CA GLN A 48 6.92 1.77 13.09
C GLN A 48 5.76 2.15 12.16
N ALA A 49 6.07 2.54 10.92
CA ALA A 49 5.07 2.83 9.90
C ALA A 49 4.17 1.62 9.64
N MET A 50 4.77 0.44 9.49
CA MET A 50 4.04 -0.81 9.27
C MET A 50 3.04 -1.10 10.39
N TYR A 51 3.44 -0.99 11.67
CA TYR A 51 2.51 -1.23 12.79
C TYR A 51 1.42 -0.17 12.88
N ARG A 52 1.74 1.10 12.59
CA ARG A 52 0.76 2.18 12.57
C ARG A 52 -0.27 1.96 11.46
N GLU A 53 0.16 1.71 10.22
CA GLU A 53 -0.74 1.44 9.09
C GLU A 53 -1.57 0.16 9.31
N LEU A 54 -0.96 -0.90 9.87
CA LEU A 54 -1.69 -2.11 10.24
C LEU A 54 -2.82 -1.80 11.22
N HIS A 55 -2.57 -0.95 12.20
CA HIS A 55 -3.61 -0.56 13.16
C HIS A 55 -4.65 0.39 12.51
N GLU A 56 -4.21 1.40 11.78
CA GLU A 56 -5.10 2.39 11.16
C GLU A 56 -6.05 1.75 10.13
N GLU A 57 -5.57 0.79 9.34
CA GLU A 57 -6.33 0.19 8.22
C GLU A 57 -7.01 -1.14 8.57
N VAL A 58 -6.45 -1.92 9.50
CA VAL A 58 -6.89 -3.30 9.80
C VAL A 58 -7.31 -3.48 11.27
N GLY A 59 -7.02 -2.51 12.15
CA GLY A 59 -7.31 -2.56 13.58
C GLY A 59 -6.39 -3.46 14.40
N LEU A 60 -5.48 -4.16 13.75
CA LEU A 60 -4.59 -5.10 14.43
C LEU A 60 -3.45 -4.38 15.15
N ARG A 61 -3.08 -4.91 16.32
CA ARG A 61 -1.98 -4.43 17.16
C ARG A 61 -0.76 -5.35 17.04
N PRO A 62 0.42 -4.94 17.54
CA PRO A 62 1.63 -5.78 17.49
C PRO A 62 1.45 -7.18 18.08
N GLU A 63 0.67 -7.32 19.16
CA GLU A 63 0.39 -8.60 19.82
C GLU A 63 -0.44 -9.57 18.97
N HIS A 64 -1.15 -9.06 17.95
CA HIS A 64 -1.98 -9.86 17.04
C HIS A 64 -1.19 -10.45 15.88
N VAL A 65 0.06 -10.00 15.67
CA VAL A 65 0.85 -10.40 14.51
C VAL A 65 2.29 -10.75 14.89
N ARG A 66 2.93 -11.54 14.03
CA ARG A 66 4.36 -11.81 14.10
C ARG A 66 5.00 -11.47 12.76
N ILE A 67 6.08 -10.69 12.79
CA ILE A 67 6.88 -10.43 11.59
C ILE A 67 7.56 -11.74 11.18
N VAL A 68 7.28 -12.20 9.96
CA VAL A 68 7.96 -13.35 9.32
C VAL A 68 9.19 -12.87 8.58
N GLY A 69 9.09 -11.71 7.92
CA GLY A 69 10.20 -11.08 7.23
C GLY A 69 9.80 -9.81 6.52
N ARG A 70 10.76 -9.25 5.78
CA ARG A 70 10.54 -8.08 4.93
C ARG A 70 11.39 -8.17 3.68
N THR A 71 11.08 -7.36 2.66
CA THR A 71 11.96 -7.21 1.49
C THR A 71 13.31 -6.61 1.90
N ARG A 72 14.38 -7.03 1.21
CA ARG A 72 15.74 -6.53 1.46
C ARG A 72 15.87 -5.09 1.03
N ASP A 73 15.36 -4.81 -0.18
CA ASP A 73 15.51 -3.53 -0.84
C ASP A 73 14.17 -2.80 -0.98
N TRP A 74 14.26 -1.51 -1.26
CA TRP A 74 13.14 -0.68 -1.64
C TRP A 74 12.63 -1.08 -3.03
N LEU A 75 11.40 -1.55 -3.10
CA LEU A 75 10.72 -1.80 -4.36
C LEU A 75 10.03 -0.50 -4.82
N ARG A 76 10.16 -0.17 -6.10
CA ARG A 76 9.66 1.09 -6.66
C ARG A 76 8.63 0.84 -7.75
N TYR A 77 7.68 1.74 -7.85
CA TYR A 77 6.79 1.82 -9.00
C TYR A 77 6.47 3.28 -9.32
N ASP A 78 6.32 3.56 -10.60
CA ASP A 78 5.92 4.87 -11.09
C ASP A 78 4.39 4.93 -11.15
N VAL A 79 3.82 6.07 -10.72
CA VAL A 79 2.39 6.34 -10.85
C VAL A 79 2.17 7.07 -12.17
N PRO A 80 1.29 6.59 -13.06
CA PRO A 80 0.99 7.27 -14.31
C PRO A 80 0.53 8.72 -14.06
N GLU A 81 0.98 9.66 -14.90
CA GLU A 81 0.80 11.08 -14.66
C GLU A 81 -0.68 11.49 -14.49
N HIS A 82 -1.59 10.82 -15.20
CA HIS A 82 -3.03 11.08 -15.12
C HIS A 82 -3.66 10.65 -13.77
N TRP A 83 -2.95 9.83 -12.95
CA TRP A 83 -3.32 9.47 -11.59
C TRP A 83 -2.70 10.41 -10.54
N VAL A 84 -1.73 11.25 -10.94
CA VAL A 84 -1.05 12.17 -10.03
C VAL A 84 -1.90 13.43 -9.87
N ARG A 85 -2.14 13.86 -8.61
CA ARG A 85 -2.81 15.12 -8.31
C ARG A 85 -2.08 16.28 -8.98
N ARG A 86 -2.83 17.27 -9.46
CA ARG A 86 -2.31 18.38 -10.25
C ARG A 86 -1.16 19.13 -9.57
N GLU A 87 -1.27 19.33 -8.27
CA GLU A 87 -0.28 20.02 -7.43
C GLU A 87 1.03 19.24 -7.25
N TRP A 88 1.04 17.93 -7.54
CA TRP A 88 2.20 17.04 -7.41
C TRP A 88 2.89 16.72 -8.75
N ARG A 89 2.29 17.14 -9.86
CA ARG A 89 2.83 16.87 -11.19
C ARG A 89 4.22 17.51 -11.35
N GLY A 90 5.11 16.76 -11.98
CA GLY A 90 6.49 17.20 -12.22
C GLY A 90 7.47 16.95 -11.05
N HIS A 91 6.97 16.65 -9.83
CA HIS A 91 7.82 16.37 -8.66
C HIS A 91 7.63 14.94 -8.13
N TYR A 92 6.41 14.41 -8.21
CA TYR A 92 6.08 13.08 -7.74
C TYR A 92 6.14 12.07 -8.88
N ARG A 93 7.00 11.06 -8.74
CA ARG A 93 7.10 9.96 -9.70
C ARG A 93 6.28 8.75 -9.29
N GLY A 94 6.26 8.43 -7.99
CA GLY A 94 5.62 7.24 -7.50
C GLY A 94 6.01 6.93 -6.07
N GLN A 95 5.96 5.67 -5.71
CA GLN A 95 6.30 5.21 -4.37
C GLN A 95 7.49 4.25 -4.40
N LYS A 96 8.26 4.27 -3.31
CA LYS A 96 9.22 3.22 -2.96
C LYS A 96 8.77 2.57 -1.67
N GLN A 97 8.72 1.25 -1.67
CA GLN A 97 8.10 0.48 -0.60
C GLN A 97 9.03 -0.55 -0.01
N ILE A 98 9.06 -0.66 1.33
CA ILE A 98 9.51 -1.86 2.03
C ILE A 98 8.25 -2.68 2.34
N TRP A 99 8.26 -3.94 1.93
CA TRP A 99 7.15 -4.85 2.17
C TRP A 99 7.44 -5.75 3.36
N PHE A 100 6.47 -5.86 4.26
CA PHE A 100 6.51 -6.75 5.41
C PHE A 100 5.58 -7.94 5.19
N LEU A 101 6.06 -9.12 5.57
CA LEU A 101 5.27 -10.33 5.67
C LEU A 101 4.95 -10.58 7.14
N LEU A 102 3.67 -10.53 7.48
CA LEU A 102 3.17 -10.72 8.84
C LEU A 102 2.34 -11.99 8.92
N ARG A 103 2.47 -12.73 10.02
CA ARG A 103 1.61 -13.84 10.38
C ARG A 103 0.59 -13.37 11.40
N LEU A 104 -0.71 -13.52 11.10
CA LEU A 104 -1.75 -13.36 12.11
C LEU A 104 -1.60 -14.46 13.18
N VAL A 105 -1.39 -14.06 14.43
CA VAL A 105 -1.39 -14.94 15.62
C VAL A 105 -2.63 -14.69 16.47
N GLY A 106 -3.33 -13.58 16.22
CA GLY A 106 -4.68 -13.30 16.73
C GLY A 106 -5.75 -14.09 15.98
N ARG A 107 -6.98 -13.64 16.08
CA ARG A 107 -8.16 -14.25 15.45
C ARG A 107 -8.72 -13.31 14.37
N ASP A 108 -9.48 -13.85 13.45
CA ASP A 108 -10.15 -13.06 12.41
C ASP A 108 -11.07 -11.97 12.98
N CYS A 109 -11.66 -12.22 14.18
CA CYS A 109 -12.50 -11.24 14.87
C CYS A 109 -11.72 -10.07 15.51
N ASP A 110 -10.40 -10.13 15.54
CA ASP A 110 -9.54 -9.02 16.01
C ASP A 110 -9.31 -7.99 14.88
N VAL A 111 -9.73 -8.31 13.65
CA VAL A 111 -9.74 -7.36 12.52
C VAL A 111 -10.87 -6.36 12.71
N ASP A 112 -10.52 -5.06 12.75
CA ASP A 112 -11.47 -3.95 12.84
C ASP A 112 -11.12 -2.88 11.82
N LEU A 113 -11.88 -2.83 10.72
CA LEU A 113 -11.70 -1.83 9.65
C LEU A 113 -12.16 -0.42 10.07
N ARG A 114 -12.73 -0.27 11.27
CA ARG A 114 -13.20 1.01 11.81
C ARG A 114 -12.34 1.51 12.98
N ALA A 115 -11.14 0.96 13.13
CA ALA A 115 -10.21 1.36 14.20
C ALA A 115 -9.70 2.80 14.06
N SER A 116 -9.85 3.41 12.89
CA SER A 116 -9.51 4.82 12.64
C SER A 116 -10.72 5.63 12.17
N ASP A 117 -10.67 6.96 12.34
CA ASP A 117 -11.71 7.89 11.88
C ASP A 117 -11.82 7.98 10.33
N HIS A 118 -10.79 7.50 9.64
CA HIS A 118 -10.70 7.50 8.18
C HIS A 118 -10.41 6.07 7.67
N PRO A 119 -11.42 5.18 7.66
CA PRO A 119 -11.23 3.80 7.22
C PRO A 119 -10.83 3.74 5.74
N GLU A 120 -9.77 2.99 5.43
CA GLU A 120 -9.31 2.76 4.05
C GLU A 120 -10.11 1.63 3.37
N PHE A 121 -10.59 0.65 4.14
CA PHE A 121 -11.32 -0.51 3.65
C PHE A 121 -12.73 -0.57 4.20
N ASP A 122 -13.71 -1.01 3.36
CA ASP A 122 -15.09 -1.30 3.75
C ASP A 122 -15.42 -2.79 3.82
N ALA A 123 -14.55 -3.63 3.27
CA ALA A 123 -14.64 -5.09 3.33
C ALA A 123 -13.25 -5.71 3.24
N TRP A 124 -13.13 -6.96 3.68
CA TRP A 124 -11.92 -7.73 3.53
C TRP A 124 -12.24 -9.22 3.39
N ARG A 125 -11.25 -9.99 2.92
CA ARG A 125 -11.32 -11.45 2.83
C ARG A 125 -9.93 -12.06 2.83
N TRP A 126 -9.85 -13.35 3.12
CA TRP A 126 -8.68 -14.15 2.82
C TRP A 126 -8.71 -14.60 1.36
N ASN A 127 -7.56 -14.58 0.73
CA ASN A 127 -7.36 -15.08 -0.65
C ASN A 127 -6.11 -15.95 -0.71
N ASP A 128 -6.06 -16.82 -1.72
CA ASP A 128 -4.82 -17.51 -2.05
C ASP A 128 -3.71 -16.51 -2.29
N TYR A 129 -2.50 -16.88 -1.88
CA TYR A 129 -1.33 -16.00 -1.82
C TYR A 129 -1.05 -15.22 -3.13
N TRP A 130 -1.35 -15.81 -4.28
CA TRP A 130 -1.04 -15.24 -5.59
C TRP A 130 -2.19 -14.47 -6.26
N VAL A 131 -3.41 -14.62 -5.78
CA VAL A 131 -4.60 -13.94 -6.34
C VAL A 131 -4.46 -12.42 -6.46
N PRO A 132 -3.77 -11.71 -5.52
CA PRO A 132 -3.56 -10.27 -5.65
C PRO A 132 -2.88 -9.82 -6.95
N LEU A 133 -2.05 -10.66 -7.59
CA LEU A 133 -1.39 -10.31 -8.86
C LEU A 133 -2.36 -10.12 -10.02
N ASP A 134 -3.49 -10.82 -9.99
CA ASP A 134 -4.51 -10.73 -11.04
C ASP A 134 -5.48 -9.56 -10.81
N ALA A 135 -5.64 -9.17 -9.53
CA ALA A 135 -6.66 -8.22 -9.10
C ALA A 135 -6.13 -6.80 -8.87
N VAL A 136 -4.81 -6.63 -8.73
CA VAL A 136 -4.20 -5.31 -8.49
C VAL A 136 -4.15 -4.49 -9.78
N ILE A 137 -4.27 -3.16 -9.64
CA ILE A 137 -4.13 -2.20 -10.74
C ILE A 137 -2.78 -2.38 -11.47
N GLU A 138 -2.77 -2.22 -12.78
CA GLU A 138 -1.67 -2.63 -13.65
C GLU A 138 -0.32 -2.02 -13.25
N PHE A 139 -0.26 -0.73 -12.95
CA PHE A 139 1.02 -0.07 -12.60
C PHE A 139 1.62 -0.52 -11.26
N LYS A 140 0.84 -1.18 -10.39
CA LYS A 140 1.33 -1.80 -9.15
C LYS A 140 1.69 -3.28 -9.30
N ARG A 141 1.35 -3.92 -10.43
CA ARG A 141 1.51 -5.38 -10.58
C ARG A 141 2.96 -5.83 -10.43
N GLU A 142 3.90 -5.07 -10.97
CA GLU A 142 5.33 -5.41 -10.91
C GLU A 142 5.86 -5.39 -9.46
N VAL A 143 5.55 -4.33 -8.69
CA VAL A 143 5.99 -4.22 -7.30
C VAL A 143 5.34 -5.30 -6.42
N TYR A 144 4.08 -5.65 -6.67
CA TYR A 144 3.41 -6.77 -5.99
C TYR A 144 4.07 -8.11 -6.34
N SER A 145 4.39 -8.33 -7.61
CA SER A 145 5.09 -9.54 -8.07
C SER A 145 6.44 -9.69 -7.38
N GLN A 146 7.25 -8.63 -7.34
CA GLN A 146 8.55 -8.65 -6.68
C GLN A 146 8.41 -8.95 -5.18
N ALA A 147 7.51 -8.26 -4.47
CA ALA A 147 7.29 -8.46 -3.05
C ALA A 147 6.81 -9.89 -2.73
N LEU A 148 5.78 -10.36 -3.43
CA LEU A 148 5.22 -11.69 -3.22
C LEU A 148 6.25 -12.80 -3.53
N ASN A 149 7.02 -12.68 -4.63
CA ASN A 149 8.04 -13.67 -4.98
C ASN A 149 9.20 -13.71 -3.96
N GLU A 150 9.65 -12.56 -3.47
CA GLU A 150 10.72 -12.51 -2.47
C GLU A 150 10.26 -13.13 -1.15
N LEU A 151 9.07 -12.73 -0.68
CA LEU A 151 8.55 -13.11 0.63
C LEU A 151 7.95 -14.52 0.69
N ALA A 152 7.49 -15.07 -0.45
CA ALA A 152 7.02 -16.46 -0.54
C ALA A 152 8.04 -17.47 -0.04
N ARG A 153 9.35 -17.18 -0.23
CA ARG A 153 10.44 -18.06 0.22
C ARG A 153 10.48 -18.24 1.74
N MET A 154 9.86 -17.35 2.48
CA MET A 154 9.77 -17.42 3.95
C MET A 154 8.55 -18.21 4.44
N LEU A 155 7.54 -18.42 3.58
CA LEU A 155 6.32 -19.16 3.90
C LEU A 155 6.37 -20.59 3.41
N PHE A 156 6.90 -20.79 2.19
CA PHE A 156 6.86 -22.07 1.50
C PHE A 156 8.25 -22.70 1.46
N HIS A 157 8.41 -23.88 2.06
CA HIS A 157 9.66 -24.64 2.00
C HIS A 157 9.88 -25.19 0.59
N ARG A 158 11.14 -25.39 0.20
CA ARG A 158 11.52 -25.86 -1.16
C ARG A 158 10.79 -27.12 -1.65
N GLY A 159 10.23 -27.94 -0.76
CA GLY A 159 9.46 -29.15 -1.08
C GLY A 159 7.98 -28.87 -1.42
N GLU A 160 7.40 -27.79 -0.92
CA GLU A 160 5.99 -27.42 -1.13
C GLU A 160 5.78 -26.51 -2.35
N GLN A 161 6.87 -25.93 -2.88
CA GLN A 161 6.83 -25.04 -4.05
C GLN A 161 6.39 -25.76 -5.34
N HIS A 162 6.35 -27.09 -5.36
CA HIS A 162 6.01 -27.86 -6.57
C HIS A 162 4.65 -28.54 -6.54
N ALA A 163 3.96 -28.54 -5.43
CA ALA A 163 2.64 -29.16 -5.30
C ALA A 163 1.53 -28.10 -5.23
N GLY A 164 1.25 -27.43 -6.35
CA GLY A 164 0.04 -26.59 -6.48
C GLY A 164 0.27 -25.07 -6.51
N LEU A 165 1.48 -24.56 -6.49
CA LEU A 165 1.73 -23.15 -6.79
C LEU A 165 1.50 -22.93 -8.29
N PRO A 166 0.63 -22.00 -8.72
CA PRO A 166 0.72 -21.53 -10.09
C PRO A 166 2.13 -20.96 -10.26
N ASP A 167 2.90 -21.59 -11.14
CA ASP A 167 4.22 -21.12 -11.54
C ASP A 167 4.14 -19.62 -11.83
N ALA A 168 4.84 -18.79 -11.06
CA ALA A 168 4.91 -17.34 -11.33
C ALA A 168 5.29 -17.08 -12.81
N SER A 169 5.97 -18.03 -13.46
CA SER A 169 6.24 -18.00 -14.89
C SER A 169 4.98 -18.09 -15.77
N ARG A 170 3.85 -18.61 -15.28
CA ARG A 170 2.57 -18.56 -15.99
C ARG A 170 2.06 -17.14 -16.13
N TYR A 171 2.22 -16.34 -15.10
CA TYR A 171 1.85 -14.91 -15.10
C TYR A 171 2.78 -14.06 -15.96
N LEU A 172 4.06 -14.49 -16.12
CA LEU A 172 5.04 -13.81 -16.97
C LEU A 172 4.97 -14.27 -18.45
N ARG A 173 4.57 -15.52 -18.74
CA ARG A 173 4.51 -16.07 -20.12
C ARG A 173 3.21 -15.75 -20.88
N GLY A 174 2.19 -15.23 -20.23
CA GLY A 174 0.90 -14.87 -20.85
C GLY A 174 0.94 -13.64 -21.77
N ARG A 175 2.06 -12.91 -21.84
CA ARG A 175 2.16 -11.66 -22.62
C ARG A 175 2.46 -11.79 -24.11
N THR A 176 2.62 -12.98 -24.67
CA THR A 176 2.97 -13.12 -26.10
C THR A 176 1.86 -13.61 -27.03
N ARG A 177 0.67 -13.95 -26.53
CA ARG A 177 -0.46 -14.35 -27.40
C ARG A 177 -1.86 -14.01 -26.86
N ALA A 178 -2.19 -12.74 -26.79
CA ALA A 178 -3.59 -12.32 -26.78
C ALA A 178 -3.74 -11.16 -27.77
N ARG A 179 -4.01 -11.52 -29.03
CA ARG A 179 -4.59 -10.58 -30.00
C ARG A 179 -6.00 -10.22 -29.53
N HIS A 180 -6.23 -8.91 -29.42
CA HIS A 180 -7.48 -8.16 -29.49
C HIS A 180 -8.81 -8.94 -29.30
N ARG A 181 -9.43 -8.76 -28.16
CA ARG A 181 -10.88 -8.53 -28.09
C ARG A 181 -11.11 -7.33 -27.18
N HIS A 182 -11.52 -6.24 -27.79
CA HIS A 182 -12.10 -5.09 -27.12
C HIS A 182 -13.34 -5.55 -26.35
N VAL A 183 -13.34 -5.30 -25.03
CA VAL A 183 -14.56 -5.10 -24.27
C VAL A 183 -14.33 -3.79 -23.55
N GLU A 184 -14.89 -2.73 -24.11
CA GLU A 184 -15.02 -1.44 -23.44
C GLU A 184 -16.04 -1.60 -22.32
N ALA A 185 -15.60 -1.43 -21.07
CA ALA A 185 -16.49 -1.07 -19.98
C ALA A 185 -16.40 0.45 -19.79
N PRO A 186 -17.51 1.17 -19.67
CA PRO A 186 -17.50 2.62 -19.49
C PRO A 186 -16.87 2.95 -18.12
N VAL A 187 -15.78 3.68 -18.17
CA VAL A 187 -15.12 4.24 -16.99
C VAL A 187 -15.84 5.54 -16.63
N ASP A 188 -16.61 5.52 -15.57
CA ASP A 188 -17.24 6.73 -15.03
C ASP A 188 -16.18 7.69 -14.49
N VAL A 189 -16.18 8.92 -14.99
CA VAL A 189 -15.13 9.94 -14.79
C VAL A 189 -15.13 10.50 -13.36
N ALA A 190 -16.08 10.12 -12.51
CA ALA A 190 -16.24 10.64 -11.15
C ALA A 190 -15.32 9.99 -10.09
N GLU A 191 -14.68 8.85 -10.40
CA GLU A 191 -13.93 8.06 -9.39
C GLU A 191 -12.42 8.40 -9.27
N ARG A 192 -11.94 9.49 -9.89
CA ARG A 192 -10.50 9.81 -9.94
C ARG A 192 -9.93 10.46 -8.67
N GLY A 193 -10.75 10.70 -7.65
CA GLY A 193 -10.36 11.51 -6.49
C GLY A 193 -9.54 10.79 -5.43
N ASP A 194 -9.74 9.51 -5.22
CA ASP A 194 -9.43 8.87 -3.94
C ASP A 194 -8.23 7.92 -3.91
N LEU A 195 -7.64 7.59 -5.06
CA LEU A 195 -6.45 6.72 -5.10
C LEU A 195 -5.20 7.33 -4.42
N MET A 196 -5.31 8.58 -3.97
CA MET A 196 -4.24 9.36 -3.34
C MET A 196 -4.60 9.84 -1.92
N ALA A 197 -5.50 9.17 -1.21
CA ALA A 197 -5.78 9.46 0.21
C ALA A 197 -4.49 9.43 1.07
N ASP A 198 -3.49 8.70 0.61
CA ASP A 198 -2.13 8.62 1.16
C ASP A 198 -1.17 9.76 0.76
N ALA A 199 -1.62 10.83 0.09
CA ALA A 199 -0.75 11.98 -0.17
C ALA A 199 -0.57 12.78 1.13
N PRO A 200 0.64 13.25 1.47
CA PRO A 200 0.88 13.98 2.70
C PRO A 200 -0.02 15.22 2.77
N VAL A 201 -0.77 15.34 3.86
CA VAL A 201 -1.44 16.58 4.24
C VAL A 201 -0.34 17.63 4.39
N ALA A 202 -0.44 18.75 3.68
CA ALA A 202 0.48 19.86 3.85
C ALA A 202 0.46 20.28 5.33
N ALA A 203 1.62 20.37 5.96
CA ALA A 203 1.74 20.94 7.28
C ALA A 203 1.13 22.36 7.27
N PRO A 204 0.33 22.75 8.26
CA PRO A 204 -0.17 24.12 8.34
C PRO A 204 1.03 25.08 8.36
N ALA A 205 0.90 26.16 7.60
CA ALA A 205 1.89 27.24 7.62
C ALA A 205 2.04 27.76 9.06
N PRO A 206 3.26 28.11 9.51
CA PRO A 206 3.45 28.65 10.85
C PRO A 206 2.61 29.92 10.99
N GLU A 207 1.77 29.96 12.03
CA GLU A 207 1.02 31.14 12.44
C GLU A 207 2.02 32.29 12.66
N ARG A 208 1.81 33.40 11.97
CA ARG A 208 2.56 34.63 12.23
C ARG A 208 2.17 35.11 13.62
N ALA A 209 3.16 35.26 14.50
CA ALA A 209 3.00 35.88 15.78
C ALA A 209 2.38 37.29 15.64
N PRO A 210 1.42 37.66 16.51
CA PRO A 210 0.81 38.99 16.46
C PRO A 210 1.85 40.08 16.74
N GLY A 211 1.85 41.09 15.86
CA GLY A 211 2.83 42.17 15.81
C GLY A 211 2.99 42.89 17.15
N GLN A 212 4.25 43.12 17.52
CA GLN A 212 4.63 44.15 18.46
C GLN A 212 4.27 45.52 17.87
N ARG A 213 3.36 46.22 18.51
CA ARG A 213 3.13 47.66 18.26
C ARG A 213 4.36 48.44 18.66
N ALA A 214 4.93 49.20 17.74
CA ALA A 214 5.88 50.25 18.04
C ALA A 214 5.17 51.31 18.90
N GLY A 215 5.71 51.55 20.05
CA GLY A 215 5.32 52.68 20.88
C GLY A 215 5.88 53.99 20.31
N ASP A 216 5.03 54.91 20.06
CA ASP A 216 5.37 56.33 19.88
C ASP A 216 5.90 56.84 21.22
N ASP A 217 7.09 57.43 21.18
CA ASP A 217 7.55 58.27 22.26
C ASP A 217 7.89 59.66 21.69
N GLU A 218 7.01 60.62 22.07
CA GLU A 218 7.24 62.05 21.91
C GLU A 218 8.35 62.50 22.88
N ARG A 219 9.39 63.14 22.37
CA ARG A 219 9.91 64.44 22.81
C ARG A 219 11.12 64.89 22.01
#